data_b6c4692ad8b2a4c935b19573a65ad90a
#
_entry.id   b6c4692ad8b2a4c935b19573a65ad90a
#
_cell.length_a   1.000
_cell.length_b   1.000
_cell.length_c   1.000
_cell.angle_alpha   90.00
_cell.angle_beta   90.00
_cell.angle_gamma   90.00
#
_symmetry.space_group_name_H-M   'P 1'
#
loop_
_entity.id
_entity.type
_entity.pdbx_description
1 polymer ?
#
loop_
_entity_poly.entity_id
_entity_poly.type
_entity_poly.pdbx_seq_one_letter_code
_entity_poly.pdbx_strand_id
1 'polypeptide(L)'
;MSLSPTILLVSSMHDPAGTLIHSFILESTYASLFSHLIVSRRLVEIDDTFETWVNKGITCAIFLSRHAGKGAVPTLTVHATGNYGSADLGGEPGTLSRTDPHLMHAAFTELAARVPEGYTVSYEVTHHGPTSLVLPSFFVEIGSTEKEWHDKRAAQAVAEAVIEVIKKSKYVYEERDSIPLIGFGGSHYAARQTEVSRISRGAFGHIMPTRQIVCLTDELFTQMVAMSQAEGVYIDKKSLSNAEITSIAQLAAAYDLPVVSQTELVHLKGASFSVYRLALSLVSDIFSDMTVAAHPHHIEELTHPVALTINQDLVLEAQKVDQKPDDKNNHNTFLDTIYRIPCIHFSGNGIAVLNTFIVDESSIAQRTDELIQACVRIICTAHTCTYEDGVLTMRKQRFNPAKAKDFGIFPGPAYGKLMSGQSIIQDGCDIHPDMVMDDEEYTIVVSSDAHMEKSHNMRL
;
A
#
# COMPACT_ATOMS: atom_id res chain seq x y z
N MET A 1 -14.25 19.38 -24.05
CA MET A 1 -12.81 19.64 -24.19
C MET A 1 -12.29 19.92 -22.79
N SER A 2 -11.54 19.01 -22.20
CA SER A 2 -10.86 19.26 -20.93
C SER A 2 -9.80 20.33 -21.20
N LEU A 3 -9.94 21.49 -20.56
CA LEU A 3 -8.93 22.55 -20.62
C LEU A 3 -7.68 21.98 -19.92
N SER A 4 -6.52 22.09 -20.55
CA SER A 4 -5.26 21.77 -19.90
C SER A 4 -5.13 22.57 -18.60
N PRO A 5 -4.64 21.99 -17.51
CA PRO A 5 -4.51 22.69 -16.24
C PRO A 5 -3.59 23.90 -16.40
N THR A 6 -4.00 25.05 -15.89
CA THR A 6 -3.16 26.25 -15.84
C THR A 6 -2.48 26.29 -14.47
N ILE A 7 -1.17 26.08 -14.42
CA ILE A 7 -0.41 26.09 -13.18
C ILE A 7 0.23 27.43 -12.93
N LEU A 8 0.10 27.92 -11.69
CA LEU A 8 0.77 29.12 -11.21
C LEU A 8 2.05 28.72 -10.46
N LEU A 9 3.18 29.24 -10.89
CA LEU A 9 4.43 29.15 -10.15
C LEU A 9 4.58 30.38 -9.25
N VAL A 10 4.78 30.16 -7.96
CA VAL A 10 4.90 31.20 -6.96
C VAL A 10 6.27 31.13 -6.30
N SER A 11 7.00 32.24 -6.28
CA SER A 11 8.26 32.38 -5.53
C SER A 11 8.30 33.72 -4.76
N SER A 12 9.20 33.84 -3.81
CA SER A 12 9.41 35.05 -3.03
C SER A 12 10.77 35.66 -3.32
N MET A 13 10.84 36.98 -3.44
CA MET A 13 12.12 37.71 -3.55
C MET A 13 13.01 37.53 -2.29
N HIS A 14 12.44 37.08 -1.18
CA HIS A 14 13.15 36.80 0.07
C HIS A 14 13.63 35.35 0.19
N ASP A 15 13.42 34.55 -0.86
CA ASP A 15 13.75 33.13 -0.91
C ASP A 15 14.79 32.88 -2.01
N PRO A 16 16.07 32.67 -1.66
CA PRO A 16 17.13 32.49 -2.64
C PRO A 16 16.94 31.24 -3.51
N ALA A 17 16.48 30.13 -2.93
CA ALA A 17 16.25 28.89 -3.68
C ALA A 17 15.07 29.05 -4.63
N GLY A 18 13.93 29.56 -4.13
CA GLY A 18 12.74 29.81 -4.95
C GLY A 18 13.01 30.78 -6.09
N THR A 19 13.77 31.87 -5.83
CA THR A 19 14.16 32.83 -6.87
C THR A 19 15.06 32.18 -7.92
N LEU A 20 16.03 31.36 -7.49
CA LEU A 20 16.97 30.68 -8.39
C LEU A 20 16.26 29.64 -9.27
N ILE A 21 15.38 28.81 -8.69
CA ILE A 21 14.55 27.86 -9.47
C ILE A 21 13.72 28.62 -10.50
N HIS A 22 13.05 29.67 -10.06
CA HIS A 22 12.14 30.46 -10.92
C HIS A 22 12.90 31.11 -12.09
N SER A 23 14.14 31.57 -11.87
CA SER A 23 14.96 32.16 -12.94
C SER A 23 15.28 31.14 -14.04
N PHE A 24 15.64 29.89 -13.70
CA PHE A 24 15.86 28.82 -14.68
C PHE A 24 14.60 28.52 -15.50
N ILE A 25 13.43 28.55 -14.87
CA ILE A 25 12.15 28.34 -15.59
C ILE A 25 11.87 29.52 -16.54
N LEU A 26 12.02 30.75 -16.08
CA LEU A 26 11.80 31.97 -16.89
C LEU A 26 12.73 32.07 -18.09
N GLU A 27 13.97 31.61 -17.96
CA GLU A 27 14.98 31.57 -19.04
C GLU A 27 14.74 30.40 -20.02
N SER A 28 13.89 29.42 -19.66
CA SER A 28 13.59 28.28 -20.52
C SER A 28 12.62 28.63 -21.65
N THR A 29 12.65 27.84 -22.72
CA THR A 29 11.65 27.94 -23.82
C THR A 29 10.24 27.56 -23.39
N TYR A 30 10.08 27.03 -22.17
CA TYR A 30 8.82 26.56 -21.60
C TYR A 30 8.16 27.54 -20.62
N ALA A 31 8.76 28.73 -20.41
CA ALA A 31 8.23 29.73 -19.48
C ALA A 31 6.74 30.06 -19.72
N SER A 32 6.32 30.13 -20.99
CA SER A 32 4.93 30.43 -21.37
C SER A 32 3.90 29.34 -21.02
N LEU A 33 4.33 28.17 -20.59
CA LEU A 33 3.42 27.10 -20.13
C LEU A 33 2.83 27.37 -18.74
N PHE A 34 3.38 28.35 -18.03
CA PHE A 34 3.01 28.68 -16.64
C PHE A 34 2.45 30.09 -16.53
N SER A 35 1.65 30.32 -15.50
CA SER A 35 1.49 31.63 -14.93
C SER A 35 2.56 31.85 -13.86
N HIS A 36 3.08 33.05 -13.73
CA HIS A 36 4.19 33.37 -12.84
C HIS A 36 3.78 34.47 -11.84
N LEU A 37 4.15 34.27 -10.57
CA LEU A 37 3.97 35.24 -9.52
C LEU A 37 5.23 35.30 -8.62
N ILE A 38 5.87 36.46 -8.55
CA ILE A 38 6.98 36.73 -7.63
C ILE A 38 6.50 37.74 -6.60
N VAL A 39 6.47 37.33 -5.34
CA VAL A 39 5.99 38.17 -4.24
C VAL A 39 7.14 38.77 -3.42
N SER A 40 6.88 39.88 -2.73
CA SER A 40 7.83 40.56 -1.83
C SER A 40 7.61 40.19 -0.34
N ARG A 41 6.83 39.15 -0.05
CA ARG A 41 6.54 38.63 1.30
C ARG A 41 6.91 37.15 1.40
N ARG A 42 6.91 36.58 2.62
CA ARG A 42 7.16 35.16 2.81
C ARG A 42 6.01 34.35 2.21
N LEU A 43 6.33 33.20 1.58
CA LEU A 43 5.34 32.35 0.94
C LEU A 43 4.32 31.78 1.93
N VAL A 44 4.76 31.47 3.15
CA VAL A 44 3.91 30.94 4.24
C VAL A 44 2.85 31.91 4.75
N GLU A 45 2.95 33.19 4.38
CA GLU A 45 2.06 34.31 4.77
C GLU A 45 1.16 34.75 3.61
N ILE A 46 1.11 34.00 2.52
CA ILE A 46 0.22 34.32 1.37
C ILE A 46 -1.21 34.04 1.79
N ASP A 47 -2.04 35.07 1.67
CA ASP A 47 -3.47 35.08 1.87
C ASP A 47 -4.19 35.76 0.71
N ASP A 48 -5.50 35.68 0.62
CA ASP A 48 -6.44 36.52 -0.18
C ASP A 48 -6.24 36.73 -1.67
N THR A 49 -5.26 36.15 -2.33
CA THR A 49 -5.09 36.34 -3.78
C THR A 49 -5.93 35.34 -4.59
N PHE A 50 -6.72 34.54 -3.91
CA PHE A 50 -7.44 33.39 -4.45
C PHE A 50 -8.45 33.76 -5.55
N GLU A 51 -9.35 34.70 -5.33
CA GLU A 51 -10.35 35.08 -6.34
C GLU A 51 -9.69 35.56 -7.64
N THR A 52 -8.56 36.26 -7.51
CA THR A 52 -7.79 36.73 -8.67
C THR A 52 -7.19 35.56 -9.46
N TRP A 53 -6.74 34.49 -8.79
CA TRP A 53 -6.12 33.34 -9.45
C TRP A 53 -7.16 32.46 -10.14
N VAL A 54 -8.29 32.17 -9.47
CA VAL A 54 -9.40 31.41 -10.07
C VAL A 54 -9.97 32.15 -11.29
N ASN A 55 -10.18 33.43 -11.18
CA ASN A 55 -10.70 34.25 -12.29
C ASN A 55 -9.75 34.29 -13.51
N LYS A 56 -8.47 33.98 -13.31
CA LYS A 56 -7.48 33.78 -14.39
C LYS A 56 -7.41 32.33 -14.90
N GLY A 57 -8.28 31.42 -14.41
CA GLY A 57 -8.30 30.02 -14.81
C GLY A 57 -7.18 29.19 -14.22
N ILE A 58 -6.51 29.65 -13.15
CA ILE A 58 -5.49 28.87 -12.44
C ILE A 58 -6.16 27.68 -11.76
N THR A 59 -5.60 26.50 -11.92
CA THR A 59 -6.12 25.23 -11.35
C THR A 59 -5.29 24.69 -10.21
N CYS A 60 -3.99 25.02 -10.14
CA CYS A 60 -3.07 24.61 -9.08
C CYS A 60 -1.95 25.65 -8.93
N ALA A 61 -1.44 25.81 -7.70
CA ALA A 61 -0.26 26.63 -7.41
C ALA A 61 0.90 25.76 -6.92
N ILE A 62 2.08 25.93 -7.49
CA ILE A 62 3.33 25.31 -7.03
C ILE A 62 4.22 26.40 -6.43
N PHE A 63 4.53 26.27 -5.16
CA PHE A 63 5.43 27.16 -4.44
C PHE A 63 6.87 26.67 -4.59
N LEU A 64 7.71 27.52 -5.16
CA LEU A 64 9.15 27.28 -5.30
C LEU A 64 9.86 27.93 -4.11
N SER A 65 10.52 27.13 -3.28
CA SER A 65 11.02 27.60 -1.98
C SER A 65 12.29 26.89 -1.52
N ARG A 66 12.83 27.44 -0.45
CA ARG A 66 13.88 26.81 0.34
C ARG A 66 13.32 25.98 1.48
N HIS A 67 13.85 24.78 1.68
CA HIS A 67 13.69 24.03 2.90
C HIS A 67 14.80 24.38 3.89
N ALA A 68 14.47 24.58 5.17
CA ALA A 68 15.44 24.84 6.24
C ALA A 68 15.42 23.69 7.26
N GLY A 69 16.49 22.93 7.35
CA GLY A 69 16.60 21.77 8.24
C GLY A 69 17.86 21.78 9.10
N LYS A 70 17.72 21.45 10.39
CA LYS A 70 18.86 21.39 11.34
C LYS A 70 19.89 20.31 11.00
N GLY A 71 19.50 19.28 10.25
CA GLY A 71 20.35 18.14 9.90
C GLY A 71 21.36 18.41 8.78
N ALA A 72 21.30 19.56 8.11
CA ALA A 72 22.16 19.95 6.99
C ALA A 72 22.28 18.87 5.89
N VAL A 73 21.22 18.11 5.63
CA VAL A 73 21.19 17.07 4.58
C VAL A 73 20.73 17.72 3.28
N PRO A 74 21.55 17.68 2.20
CA PRO A 74 21.10 18.16 0.91
C PRO A 74 19.90 17.37 0.42
N THR A 75 18.76 18.05 0.20
CA THR A 75 17.50 17.38 -0.15
C THR A 75 16.65 18.23 -1.07
N LEU A 76 15.90 17.57 -1.94
CA LEU A 76 14.80 18.13 -2.72
C LEU A 76 13.51 17.57 -2.15
N THR A 77 12.54 18.43 -1.86
CA THR A 77 11.32 17.98 -1.17
C THR A 77 10.05 18.46 -1.84
N VAL A 78 8.97 17.73 -1.58
CA VAL A 78 7.59 18.12 -1.91
C VAL A 78 6.72 17.93 -0.68
N HIS A 79 5.76 18.84 -0.43
CA HIS A 79 4.79 18.69 0.64
C HIS A 79 3.55 19.56 0.47
N ALA A 80 2.45 19.12 1.08
CA ALA A 80 1.23 19.90 1.26
C ALA A 80 1.38 20.84 2.46
N THR A 81 0.65 21.95 2.46
CA THR A 81 0.66 22.94 3.54
C THR A 81 -0.50 22.77 4.51
N GLY A 82 -0.27 23.13 5.76
CA GLY A 82 -1.27 23.03 6.82
C GLY A 82 -0.65 22.90 8.21
N ASN A 83 -1.47 23.14 9.23
CA ASN A 83 -1.08 23.05 10.63
C ASN A 83 -2.03 22.10 11.36
N TYR A 84 -1.53 21.02 11.93
CA TYR A 84 -2.32 20.10 12.76
C TYR A 84 -2.55 20.62 14.17
N GLY A 85 -1.67 21.50 14.65
CA GLY A 85 -1.74 22.15 15.95
C GLY A 85 -1.53 23.65 15.81
N SER A 86 -0.51 24.22 16.51
CA SER A 86 -0.15 25.63 16.41
C SER A 86 0.36 26.00 15.00
N ALA A 87 0.20 27.27 14.64
CA ALA A 87 0.61 27.82 13.34
C ALA A 87 1.89 28.69 13.48
N ASP A 88 2.95 28.12 14.02
CA ASP A 88 4.19 28.86 14.36
C ASP A 88 4.92 29.40 13.12
N LEU A 89 4.65 28.83 11.95
CA LEU A 89 5.28 29.20 10.68
C LEU A 89 4.25 29.65 9.63
N GLY A 90 3.23 30.39 10.05
CA GLY A 90 2.21 30.93 9.16
C GLY A 90 1.01 30.02 8.94
N GLY A 91 -0.07 30.57 8.37
CA GLY A 91 -1.37 29.94 8.25
C GLY A 91 -2.17 29.95 9.57
N GLU A 92 -3.26 29.21 9.63
CA GLU A 92 -4.17 29.13 10.78
C GLU A 92 -3.95 27.80 11.53
N PRO A 93 -4.08 27.78 12.88
CA PRO A 93 -4.02 26.55 13.66
C PRO A 93 -5.11 25.56 13.27
N GLY A 94 -4.81 24.26 13.28
CA GLY A 94 -5.76 23.19 13.00
C GLY A 94 -6.39 23.25 11.59
N THR A 95 -5.71 23.87 10.64
CA THR A 95 -6.23 24.12 9.29
C THR A 95 -5.28 23.57 8.22
N LEU A 96 -5.84 22.82 7.25
CA LEU A 96 -5.12 22.21 6.15
C LEU A 96 -5.52 22.86 4.82
N SER A 97 -4.55 23.10 3.94
CA SER A 97 -4.81 23.60 2.60
C SER A 97 -5.19 22.49 1.63
N ARG A 98 -5.97 22.84 0.62
CA ARG A 98 -6.17 21.93 -0.50
C ARG A 98 -4.87 21.64 -1.21
N THR A 99 -4.62 20.36 -1.53
CA THR A 99 -3.44 19.93 -2.29
C THR A 99 -3.83 19.06 -3.48
N ASP A 100 -2.88 18.83 -4.39
CA ASP A 100 -3.04 17.95 -5.54
C ASP A 100 -2.04 16.78 -5.41
N PRO A 101 -2.45 15.64 -4.84
CA PRO A 101 -1.56 14.50 -4.68
C PRO A 101 -1.00 13.95 -6.00
N HIS A 102 -1.78 14.01 -7.09
CA HIS A 102 -1.34 13.52 -8.41
C HIS A 102 -0.18 14.36 -8.96
N LEU A 103 -0.33 15.68 -8.95
CA LEU A 103 0.74 16.58 -9.40
C LEU A 103 1.94 16.56 -8.45
N MET A 104 1.71 16.46 -7.15
CA MET A 104 2.79 16.39 -6.16
C MET A 104 3.58 15.08 -6.29
N HIS A 105 2.90 13.95 -6.57
CA HIS A 105 3.55 12.67 -6.88
C HIS A 105 4.34 12.73 -8.20
N ALA A 106 3.78 13.36 -9.22
CA ALA A 106 4.50 13.59 -10.48
C ALA A 106 5.76 14.46 -10.25
N ALA A 107 5.66 15.51 -9.43
CA ALA A 107 6.82 16.35 -9.07
C ALA A 107 7.87 15.55 -8.30
N PHE A 108 7.48 14.75 -7.32
CA PHE A 108 8.37 13.83 -6.60
C PHE A 108 9.09 12.87 -7.55
N THR A 109 8.38 12.27 -8.48
CA THR A 109 8.93 11.31 -9.45
C THR A 109 9.93 11.99 -10.39
N GLU A 110 9.60 13.18 -10.89
CA GLU A 110 10.49 13.94 -11.78
C GLU A 110 11.73 14.46 -11.04
N LEU A 111 11.61 14.85 -9.77
CA LEU A 111 12.74 15.18 -8.90
C LEU A 111 13.65 13.98 -8.68
N ALA A 112 13.07 12.80 -8.39
CA ALA A 112 13.84 11.58 -8.17
C ALA A 112 14.62 11.14 -9.42
N ALA A 113 14.08 11.39 -10.63
CA ALA A 113 14.75 11.09 -11.88
C ALA A 113 15.91 12.06 -12.21
N ARG A 114 15.96 13.25 -11.59
CA ARG A 114 16.93 14.32 -11.86
C ARG A 114 17.79 14.70 -10.65
N VAL A 115 17.66 13.97 -9.56
CA VAL A 115 18.35 14.32 -8.31
C VAL A 115 19.87 14.45 -8.52
N PRO A 116 20.48 15.60 -8.18
CA PRO A 116 21.93 15.77 -8.33
C PRO A 116 22.70 14.86 -7.35
N GLU A 117 23.92 14.52 -7.71
CA GLU A 117 24.81 13.78 -6.82
C GLU A 117 24.97 14.50 -5.47
N GLY A 118 24.83 13.76 -4.38
CA GLY A 118 24.91 14.26 -3.02
C GLY A 118 23.56 14.74 -2.45
N TYR A 119 22.49 14.76 -3.24
CA TYR A 119 21.14 15.10 -2.79
C TYR A 119 20.27 13.85 -2.63
N THR A 120 19.25 13.97 -1.79
CA THR A 120 18.15 13.01 -1.67
C THR A 120 16.83 13.67 -2.08
N VAL A 121 15.82 12.86 -2.39
CA VAL A 121 14.47 13.35 -2.66
C VAL A 121 13.50 12.75 -1.66
N SER A 122 12.63 13.58 -1.07
CA SER A 122 11.68 13.17 -0.04
C SER A 122 10.36 13.90 -0.11
N TYR A 123 9.28 13.24 0.32
CA TYR A 123 8.14 13.95 0.86
C TYR A 123 8.51 14.54 2.21
N GLU A 124 7.89 15.66 2.57
CA GLU A 124 7.82 16.11 3.94
C GLU A 124 6.41 15.93 4.49
N VAL A 125 6.32 15.82 5.81
CA VAL A 125 5.02 15.86 6.48
C VAL A 125 4.36 17.23 6.26
N THR A 126 3.04 17.29 6.29
CA THR A 126 2.32 18.54 6.22
C THR A 126 2.72 19.47 7.36
N HIS A 127 3.11 20.66 7.04
CA HIS A 127 3.50 21.70 8.00
C HIS A 127 3.41 23.09 7.37
N HIS A 128 3.40 24.12 8.18
CA HIS A 128 3.32 25.56 7.89
C HIS A 128 2.22 26.00 6.90
N GLY A 129 2.03 27.32 6.80
CA GLY A 129 1.14 27.95 5.84
C GLY A 129 1.71 27.98 4.39
N PRO A 130 0.93 28.52 3.47
CA PRO A 130 -0.38 29.14 3.68
C PRO A 130 -1.50 28.13 3.89
N THR A 131 -2.58 28.50 4.57
CA THR A 131 -3.75 27.65 4.81
C THR A 131 -5.06 28.24 4.25
N SER A 132 -5.02 29.48 3.80
CA SER A 132 -6.21 30.22 3.30
C SER A 132 -6.49 29.97 1.80
N LEU A 133 -5.65 29.21 1.10
CA LEU A 133 -5.80 28.98 -0.35
C LEU A 133 -6.90 27.96 -0.63
N VAL A 134 -7.85 28.32 -1.48
CA VAL A 134 -8.90 27.41 -1.96
C VAL A 134 -8.43 26.56 -3.15
N LEU A 135 -7.44 27.04 -3.90
CA LEU A 135 -6.79 26.26 -4.96
C LEU A 135 -5.93 25.14 -4.39
N PRO A 136 -5.88 23.97 -5.04
CA PRO A 136 -4.85 22.98 -4.74
C PRO A 136 -3.46 23.62 -4.84
N SER A 137 -2.63 23.35 -3.85
CA SER A 137 -1.26 23.88 -3.81
C SER A 137 -0.30 22.94 -3.08
N PHE A 138 0.98 23.04 -3.41
CA PHE A 138 2.05 22.32 -2.72
C PHE A 138 3.38 23.04 -2.92
N PHE A 139 4.34 22.72 -2.07
CA PHE A 139 5.70 23.22 -2.15
C PHE A 139 6.63 22.24 -2.87
N VAL A 140 7.58 22.81 -3.60
CA VAL A 140 8.77 22.13 -4.14
C VAL A 140 9.98 22.92 -3.66
N GLU A 141 10.86 22.27 -2.88
CA GLU A 141 11.88 22.96 -2.12
C GLU A 141 13.28 22.39 -2.32
N ILE A 142 14.30 23.26 -2.12
CA ILE A 142 15.71 22.88 -2.03
C ILE A 142 16.19 23.12 -0.60
N GLY A 143 16.77 22.12 0.03
CA GLY A 143 17.29 22.18 1.38
C GLY A 143 18.66 21.51 1.54
N SER A 144 19.26 21.71 2.72
CA SER A 144 18.61 22.27 3.93
C SER A 144 19.28 23.53 4.46
N THR A 145 20.35 24.02 3.83
CA THR A 145 21.11 25.18 4.31
C THR A 145 21.35 26.21 3.21
N GLU A 146 21.93 27.35 3.57
CA GLU A 146 22.26 28.42 2.62
C GLU A 146 23.11 27.94 1.45
N LYS A 147 23.96 26.94 1.65
CA LYS A 147 24.78 26.33 0.61
C LYS A 147 23.92 25.70 -0.46
N GLU A 148 22.93 24.90 -0.07
CA GLU A 148 22.02 24.22 -0.99
C GLU A 148 21.05 25.21 -1.66
N TRP A 149 20.61 26.25 -0.95
CA TRP A 149 19.70 27.27 -1.51
C TRP A 149 20.31 28.04 -2.69
N HIS A 150 21.65 28.07 -2.80
CA HIS A 150 22.38 28.71 -3.89
C HIS A 150 23.00 27.71 -4.88
N ASP A 151 22.75 26.39 -4.72
CA ASP A 151 23.29 25.38 -5.65
C ASP A 151 22.50 25.41 -6.98
N LYS A 152 23.15 25.91 -8.02
CA LYS A 152 22.59 26.02 -9.38
C LYS A 152 22.22 24.66 -9.97
N ARG A 153 22.94 23.57 -9.62
CA ARG A 153 22.63 22.21 -10.10
C ARG A 153 21.30 21.74 -9.53
N ALA A 154 21.07 21.97 -8.23
CA ALA A 154 19.81 21.64 -7.58
C ALA A 154 18.66 22.47 -8.14
N ALA A 155 18.87 23.78 -8.29
CA ALA A 155 17.84 24.68 -8.85
C ALA A 155 17.48 24.34 -10.31
N GLN A 156 18.45 23.99 -11.12
CA GLN A 156 18.21 23.53 -12.49
C GLN A 156 17.44 22.22 -12.52
N ALA A 157 17.83 21.23 -11.70
CA ALA A 157 17.14 19.94 -11.60
C ALA A 157 15.67 20.11 -11.18
N VAL A 158 15.39 20.98 -10.19
CA VAL A 158 14.02 21.31 -9.77
C VAL A 158 13.25 22.00 -10.88
N ALA A 159 13.86 22.97 -11.55
CA ALA A 159 13.22 23.69 -12.67
C ALA A 159 12.83 22.74 -13.81
N GLU A 160 13.75 21.83 -14.19
CA GLU A 160 13.49 20.82 -15.22
C GLU A 160 12.38 19.83 -14.77
N ALA A 161 12.38 19.41 -13.50
CA ALA A 161 11.34 18.55 -12.95
C ALA A 161 9.96 19.22 -13.01
N VAL A 162 9.84 20.48 -12.58
CA VAL A 162 8.59 21.25 -12.61
C VAL A 162 8.11 21.46 -14.06
N ILE A 163 9.00 21.72 -15.00
CA ILE A 163 8.65 21.82 -16.43
C ILE A 163 8.08 20.49 -16.94
N GLU A 164 8.68 19.36 -16.62
CA GLU A 164 8.19 18.04 -17.05
C GLU A 164 6.83 17.69 -16.43
N VAL A 165 6.59 18.04 -15.17
CA VAL A 165 5.26 17.91 -14.54
C VAL A 165 4.18 18.58 -15.37
N ILE A 166 4.44 19.80 -15.84
CA ILE A 166 3.45 20.53 -16.66
C ILE A 166 3.26 19.88 -18.03
N LYS A 167 4.34 19.52 -18.69
CA LYS A 167 4.26 18.85 -20.00
C LYS A 167 3.44 17.56 -19.91
N LYS A 168 3.50 16.88 -18.77
CA LYS A 168 2.77 15.63 -18.47
C LYS A 168 1.42 15.88 -17.79
N SER A 169 1.11 17.08 -17.33
CA SER A 169 -0.07 17.36 -16.50
C SER A 169 -1.38 16.91 -17.13
N LYS A 170 -1.52 17.05 -18.45
CA LYS A 170 -2.69 16.54 -19.16
C LYS A 170 -2.87 15.04 -18.95
N TYR A 171 -1.81 14.26 -19.09
CA TYR A 171 -1.83 12.81 -18.85
C TYR A 171 -2.08 12.49 -17.39
N VAL A 172 -1.45 13.22 -16.46
CA VAL A 172 -1.66 13.05 -15.01
C VAL A 172 -3.14 13.16 -14.63
N TYR A 173 -3.88 14.08 -15.26
CA TYR A 173 -5.31 14.26 -15.00
C TYR A 173 -6.22 13.33 -15.82
N GLU A 174 -5.82 12.96 -17.03
CA GLU A 174 -6.62 12.08 -17.89
C GLU A 174 -6.51 10.62 -17.45
N GLU A 175 -5.32 10.15 -17.14
CA GLU A 175 -5.07 8.74 -16.79
C GLU A 175 -5.27 8.45 -15.29
N ARG A 176 -5.09 9.45 -14.42
CA ARG A 176 -5.21 9.34 -12.95
C ARG A 176 -4.62 8.03 -12.39
N ASP A 177 -3.45 7.66 -12.89
CA ASP A 177 -2.83 6.38 -12.57
C ASP A 177 -2.34 6.31 -11.10
N SER A 178 -2.03 7.46 -10.47
CA SER A 178 -1.63 7.49 -9.07
C SER A 178 -2.84 7.40 -8.12
N ILE A 179 -2.61 6.84 -6.93
CA ILE A 179 -3.63 6.58 -5.90
C ILE A 179 -3.51 7.64 -4.81
N PRO A 180 -4.47 8.57 -4.68
CA PRO A 180 -4.45 9.62 -3.65
C PRO A 180 -4.56 9.03 -2.24
N LEU A 181 -3.59 9.31 -1.38
CA LEU A 181 -3.50 8.80 -0.02
C LEU A 181 -3.30 9.92 0.99
N ILE A 182 -3.82 9.72 2.20
CA ILE A 182 -3.34 10.42 3.39
C ILE A 182 -2.40 9.50 4.17
N GLY A 183 -1.38 10.08 4.80
CA GLY A 183 -0.34 9.36 5.51
C GLY A 183 -0.31 9.66 7.00
N PHE A 184 -0.03 8.65 7.82
CA PHE A 184 0.15 8.79 9.26
C PHE A 184 1.45 8.17 9.72
N GLY A 185 2.13 8.88 10.63
CA GLY A 185 3.37 8.42 11.23
C GLY A 185 4.63 8.92 10.52
N GLY A 186 5.76 8.63 11.14
CA GLY A 186 7.08 9.03 10.66
C GLY A 186 7.56 10.37 11.21
N SER A 187 8.79 10.73 10.80
CA SER A 187 9.45 11.99 11.11
C SER A 187 9.22 13.02 10.00
N HIS A 188 9.90 14.15 10.09
CA HIS A 188 9.75 15.27 9.15
C HIS A 188 9.83 14.88 7.67
N TYR A 189 10.79 14.07 7.28
CA TYR A 189 10.98 13.64 5.89
C TYR A 189 10.11 12.45 5.44
N ALA A 190 9.16 12.01 6.24
CA ALA A 190 8.18 10.98 5.88
C ALA A 190 8.79 9.78 5.13
N ALA A 191 9.87 9.19 5.66
CA ALA A 191 10.72 8.24 4.94
C ALA A 191 9.95 7.02 4.40
N ARG A 192 8.95 6.52 5.14
CA ARG A 192 8.12 5.39 4.69
C ARG A 192 7.19 5.78 3.57
N GLN A 193 6.51 6.91 3.68
CA GLN A 193 5.62 7.43 2.64
C GLN A 193 6.41 7.75 1.36
N THR A 194 7.61 8.34 1.52
CA THR A 194 8.55 8.58 0.42
C THR A 194 8.92 7.28 -0.31
N GLU A 195 9.26 6.22 0.43
CA GLU A 195 9.59 4.93 -0.17
C GLU A 195 8.39 4.30 -0.88
N VAL A 196 7.21 4.34 -0.27
CA VAL A 196 5.96 3.86 -0.90
C VAL A 196 5.69 4.58 -2.22
N SER A 197 5.77 5.92 -2.25
CA SER A 197 5.61 6.69 -3.49
C SER A 197 6.65 6.36 -4.55
N ARG A 198 7.88 6.02 -4.15
CA ARG A 198 8.97 5.67 -5.07
C ARG A 198 8.73 4.37 -5.81
N ILE A 199 8.11 3.37 -5.15
CA ILE A 199 7.99 2.00 -5.66
C ILE A 199 6.57 1.60 -6.04
N SER A 200 5.61 2.51 -5.89
CA SER A 200 4.20 2.26 -6.19
C SER A 200 3.52 3.51 -6.76
N ARG A 201 2.23 3.40 -7.04
CA ARG A 201 1.39 4.53 -7.47
C ARG A 201 0.83 5.37 -6.31
N GLY A 202 1.26 5.12 -5.07
CA GLY A 202 0.80 5.85 -3.89
C GLY A 202 1.20 7.32 -3.93
N ALA A 203 0.23 8.21 -4.04
CA ALA A 203 0.38 9.66 -4.15
C ALA A 203 -0.10 10.32 -2.84
N PHE A 204 0.83 10.73 -1.99
CA PHE A 204 0.45 11.34 -0.71
C PHE A 204 0.05 12.80 -0.87
N GLY A 205 -1.12 13.13 -0.30
CA GLY A 205 -1.50 14.50 -0.01
C GLY A 205 -0.99 14.90 1.38
N HIS A 206 -1.89 14.99 2.36
CA HIS A 206 -1.51 15.31 3.73
C HIS A 206 -0.86 14.13 4.45
N ILE A 207 0.26 14.38 5.14
CA ILE A 207 0.98 13.41 5.98
C ILE A 207 1.08 13.98 7.40
N MET A 208 0.47 13.30 8.38
CA MET A 208 0.55 13.68 9.79
C MET A 208 1.73 12.94 10.46
N PRO A 209 2.75 13.66 10.99
CA PRO A 209 3.89 13.02 11.65
C PRO A 209 3.50 12.43 13.00
N THR A 210 4.25 11.43 13.47
CA THR A 210 4.05 10.78 14.77
C THR A 210 3.85 11.78 15.92
N ARG A 211 4.67 12.83 15.97
CA ARG A 211 4.62 13.84 17.04
C ARG A 211 3.30 14.64 17.11
N GLN A 212 2.52 14.65 16.04
CA GLN A 212 1.26 15.41 15.93
C GLN A 212 0.01 14.52 15.95
N ILE A 213 0.16 13.19 16.10
CA ILE A 213 -0.98 12.27 16.23
C ILE A 213 -1.88 12.66 17.42
N VAL A 214 -1.31 13.23 18.47
CA VAL A 214 -2.07 13.76 19.62
C VAL A 214 -3.07 14.86 19.24
N CYS A 215 -2.88 15.53 18.10
CA CYS A 215 -3.79 16.56 17.58
C CYS A 215 -4.90 15.95 16.70
N LEU A 216 -4.87 14.65 16.39
CA LEU A 216 -5.83 14.03 15.48
C LEU A 216 -7.25 14.05 16.08
N THR A 217 -8.16 14.72 15.41
CA THR A 217 -9.60 14.75 15.68
C THR A 217 -10.36 14.33 14.42
N ASP A 218 -11.67 14.07 14.56
CA ASP A 218 -12.55 13.80 13.41
C ASP A 218 -12.51 14.94 12.39
N GLU A 219 -12.47 16.19 12.82
CA GLU A 219 -12.42 17.35 11.93
C GLU A 219 -11.11 17.40 11.15
N LEU A 220 -9.97 17.13 11.80
CA LEU A 220 -8.67 17.11 11.12
C LEU A 220 -8.57 15.92 10.17
N PHE A 221 -9.10 14.75 10.53
CA PHE A 221 -9.17 13.61 9.63
C PHE A 221 -10.02 13.93 8.40
N THR A 222 -11.20 14.53 8.60
CA THR A 222 -12.08 15.01 7.51
C THR A 222 -11.35 16.00 6.60
N GLN A 223 -10.62 16.95 7.16
CA GLN A 223 -9.82 17.89 6.38
C GLN A 223 -8.74 17.16 5.58
N MET A 224 -7.98 16.24 6.19
CA MET A 224 -6.95 15.46 5.47
C MET A 224 -7.55 14.75 4.25
N VAL A 225 -8.69 14.07 4.44
CA VAL A 225 -9.39 13.35 3.36
C VAL A 225 -9.85 14.31 2.26
N ALA A 226 -10.61 15.35 2.63
CA ALA A 226 -11.21 16.28 1.68
C ALA A 226 -10.16 17.13 0.93
N MET A 227 -9.15 17.63 1.66
CA MET A 227 -8.11 18.50 1.07
C MET A 227 -7.12 17.72 0.21
N SER A 228 -6.96 16.41 0.42
CA SER A 228 -6.17 15.52 -0.43
C SER A 228 -7.00 14.79 -1.49
N GLN A 229 -8.32 14.86 -1.44
CA GLN A 229 -9.21 13.99 -2.23
C GLN A 229 -8.79 12.51 -2.09
N ALA A 230 -8.48 12.09 -0.86
CA ALA A 230 -7.87 10.79 -0.59
C ALA A 230 -8.84 9.64 -0.86
N GLU A 231 -8.33 8.60 -1.48
CA GLU A 231 -9.03 7.34 -1.74
C GLU A 231 -8.63 6.21 -0.78
N GLY A 232 -7.57 6.43 0.02
CA GLY A 232 -7.09 5.47 1.00
C GLY A 232 -6.19 6.09 2.06
N VAL A 233 -5.85 5.29 3.06
CA VAL A 233 -5.03 5.65 4.21
C VAL A 233 -3.80 4.78 4.28
N TYR A 234 -2.63 5.39 4.47
CA TYR A 234 -1.39 4.68 4.74
C TYR A 234 -0.89 4.97 6.15
N ILE A 235 -0.54 3.93 6.91
CA ILE A 235 -0.04 4.04 8.28
C ILE A 235 1.38 3.49 8.37
N ASP A 236 2.34 4.31 8.79
CA ASP A 236 3.66 3.83 9.19
C ASP A 236 3.58 3.15 10.56
N LYS A 237 3.17 1.88 10.55
CA LYS A 237 2.95 1.07 11.77
C LYS A 237 4.19 0.96 12.66
N LYS A 238 5.41 1.22 12.14
CA LYS A 238 6.65 1.15 12.95
C LYS A 238 6.88 2.39 13.80
N SER A 239 6.24 3.49 13.47
CA SER A 239 6.40 4.78 14.15
C SER A 239 5.28 5.12 15.11
N LEU A 240 4.25 4.28 15.21
CA LEU A 240 3.04 4.50 16.00
C LEU A 240 2.77 3.34 16.97
N SER A 241 2.09 3.62 18.07
CA SER A 241 1.58 2.59 18.99
C SER A 241 0.36 1.85 18.41
N ASN A 242 0.09 0.65 18.93
CA ASN A 242 -1.09 -0.11 18.51
C ASN A 242 -2.42 0.64 18.75
N ALA A 243 -2.51 1.43 19.83
CA ALA A 243 -3.70 2.23 20.13
C ALA A 243 -3.91 3.33 19.07
N GLU A 244 -2.85 4.04 18.66
CA GLU A 244 -2.93 5.05 17.61
C GLU A 244 -3.28 4.43 16.25
N ILE A 245 -2.66 3.29 15.92
CA ILE A 245 -2.99 2.54 14.69
C ILE A 245 -4.46 2.15 14.66
N THR A 246 -4.98 1.61 15.78
CA THR A 246 -6.39 1.21 15.89
C THR A 246 -7.32 2.42 15.74
N SER A 247 -7.02 3.54 16.40
CA SER A 247 -7.83 4.75 16.31
C SER A 247 -7.88 5.30 14.87
N ILE A 248 -6.74 5.36 14.19
CA ILE A 248 -6.67 5.81 12.77
C ILE A 248 -7.45 4.85 11.86
N ALA A 249 -7.33 3.54 12.08
CA ALA A 249 -8.06 2.56 11.29
C ALA A 249 -9.58 2.64 11.49
N GLN A 250 -10.04 2.95 12.72
CA GLN A 250 -11.46 3.19 13.01
C GLN A 250 -11.97 4.46 12.31
N LEU A 251 -11.20 5.53 12.31
CA LEU A 251 -11.53 6.73 11.54
C LEU A 251 -11.60 6.42 10.05
N ALA A 252 -10.61 5.72 9.49
CA ALA A 252 -10.62 5.33 8.08
C ALA A 252 -11.87 4.53 7.71
N ALA A 253 -12.25 3.57 8.54
CA ALA A 253 -13.46 2.77 8.35
C ALA A 253 -14.74 3.61 8.39
N ALA A 254 -14.83 4.61 9.29
CA ALA A 254 -15.97 5.51 9.37
C ALA A 254 -16.16 6.37 8.10
N TYR A 255 -15.10 6.56 7.32
CA TYR A 255 -15.11 7.29 6.04
C TYR A 255 -15.07 6.37 4.81
N ASP A 256 -15.27 5.08 4.98
CA ASP A 256 -15.20 4.07 3.92
C ASP A 256 -13.86 4.14 3.13
N LEU A 257 -12.75 4.38 3.84
CA LEU A 257 -11.42 4.43 3.28
C LEU A 257 -10.61 3.20 3.67
N PRO A 258 -10.07 2.43 2.71
CA PRO A 258 -9.20 1.31 3.01
C PRO A 258 -7.88 1.79 3.63
N VAL A 259 -7.41 1.07 4.66
CA VAL A 259 -6.03 1.20 5.14
C VAL A 259 -5.16 0.27 4.30
N VAL A 260 -4.35 0.85 3.42
CA VAL A 260 -3.52 0.10 2.47
C VAL A 260 -2.08 -0.06 2.96
N SER A 261 -1.50 -1.22 2.71
CA SER A 261 -0.09 -1.51 2.99
C SER A 261 0.80 -1.22 1.78
N GLN A 262 2.11 -1.09 2.03
CA GLN A 262 3.11 -0.98 0.96
C GLN A 262 3.04 -2.18 -0.01
N THR A 263 2.87 -3.39 0.51
CA THR A 263 2.78 -4.61 -0.30
C THR A 263 1.58 -4.58 -1.24
N GLU A 264 0.42 -4.18 -0.75
CA GLU A 264 -0.79 -4.02 -1.57
C GLU A 264 -0.57 -3.00 -2.68
N LEU A 265 -0.07 -1.79 -2.34
CA LEU A 265 0.19 -0.73 -3.32
C LEU A 265 1.16 -1.14 -4.42
N VAL A 266 2.21 -1.91 -4.09
CA VAL A 266 3.16 -2.45 -5.07
C VAL A 266 2.51 -3.48 -5.99
N HIS A 267 1.66 -4.34 -5.44
CA HIS A 267 0.99 -5.40 -6.21
C HIS A 267 -0.19 -4.90 -7.05
N LEU A 268 -0.75 -3.74 -6.72
CA LEU A 268 -1.84 -3.14 -7.52
C LEU A 268 -1.42 -2.77 -8.94
N LYS A 269 -0.14 -2.46 -9.17
CA LYS A 269 0.41 -2.08 -10.48
C LYS A 269 -0.55 -1.18 -11.28
N GLY A 270 -1.03 -1.61 -12.46
CA GLY A 270 -1.98 -0.91 -13.30
C GLY A 270 -3.47 -1.15 -12.99
N ALA A 271 -3.79 -1.93 -11.94
CA ALA A 271 -5.17 -2.23 -11.60
C ALA A 271 -5.95 -0.98 -11.11
N SER A 272 -7.22 -0.87 -11.47
CA SER A 272 -8.08 0.21 -10.99
C SER A 272 -8.23 0.19 -9.47
N PHE A 273 -7.91 1.30 -8.79
CA PHE A 273 -8.04 1.36 -7.33
C PHE A 273 -9.50 1.36 -6.88
N SER A 274 -10.41 1.93 -7.66
CA SER A 274 -11.85 1.86 -7.38
C SER A 274 -12.39 0.42 -7.44
N VAL A 275 -11.94 -0.38 -8.40
CA VAL A 275 -12.27 -1.81 -8.48
C VAL A 275 -11.67 -2.57 -7.30
N TYR A 276 -10.46 -2.24 -6.88
CA TYR A 276 -9.84 -2.83 -5.70
C TYR A 276 -10.62 -2.51 -4.41
N ARG A 277 -11.06 -1.26 -4.23
CA ARG A 277 -11.91 -0.86 -3.11
C ARG A 277 -13.24 -1.63 -3.10
N LEU A 278 -13.89 -1.76 -4.26
CA LEU A 278 -15.10 -2.57 -4.39
C LEU A 278 -14.83 -4.03 -4.00
N ALA A 279 -13.71 -4.61 -4.45
CA ALA A 279 -13.31 -5.96 -4.06
C ALA A 279 -13.14 -6.13 -2.54
N LEU A 280 -12.54 -5.15 -1.86
CA LEU A 280 -12.41 -5.16 -0.41
C LEU A 280 -13.77 -5.08 0.30
N SER A 281 -14.71 -4.28 -0.20
CA SER A 281 -16.03 -4.14 0.40
C SER A 281 -16.85 -5.43 0.33
N LEU A 282 -16.67 -6.27 -0.69
CA LEU A 282 -17.39 -7.55 -0.85
C LEU A 282 -17.08 -8.56 0.26
N VAL A 283 -15.95 -8.41 0.96
CA VAL A 283 -15.52 -9.36 2.00
C VAL A 283 -15.57 -8.75 3.41
N SER A 284 -15.92 -7.48 3.55
CA SER A 284 -15.96 -6.81 4.85
C SER A 284 -16.92 -7.50 5.83
N ASP A 285 -18.08 -7.93 5.35
CA ASP A 285 -19.08 -8.63 6.16
C ASP A 285 -18.65 -10.07 6.48
N ILE A 286 -17.91 -10.71 5.56
CA ILE A 286 -17.42 -12.09 5.74
C ILE A 286 -16.34 -12.13 6.82
N PHE A 287 -15.52 -11.09 6.92
CA PHE A 287 -14.37 -11.01 7.84
C PHE A 287 -14.53 -9.96 8.94
N SER A 288 -15.76 -9.55 9.26
CA SER A 288 -16.05 -8.47 10.25
C SER A 288 -15.38 -8.67 11.60
N ASP A 289 -15.25 -9.92 12.05
CA ASP A 289 -14.67 -10.27 13.35
C ASP A 289 -13.16 -10.58 13.31
N MET A 290 -12.51 -10.41 12.15
CA MET A 290 -11.11 -10.76 11.93
C MET A 290 -10.31 -9.58 11.40
N THR A 291 -9.06 -9.46 11.85
CA THR A 291 -8.09 -8.62 11.15
C THR A 291 -7.51 -9.39 9.99
N VAL A 292 -7.86 -9.01 8.77
CA VAL A 292 -7.36 -9.64 7.55
C VAL A 292 -6.43 -8.71 6.78
N ALA A 293 -5.45 -9.29 6.09
CA ALA A 293 -4.61 -8.61 5.12
C ALA A 293 -4.97 -9.08 3.71
N ALA A 294 -5.18 -8.15 2.80
CA ALA A 294 -5.46 -8.43 1.40
C ALA A 294 -4.15 -8.54 0.59
N HIS A 295 -4.10 -9.52 -0.29
CA HIS A 295 -2.94 -9.81 -1.14
C HIS A 295 -3.41 -9.88 -2.61
N PRO A 296 -3.36 -8.76 -3.37
CA PRO A 296 -3.74 -8.73 -4.78
C PRO A 296 -2.65 -9.34 -5.66
N HIS A 297 -3.03 -10.20 -6.59
CA HIS A 297 -2.10 -10.84 -7.56
C HIS A 297 -2.69 -10.83 -8.97
N HIS A 298 -1.94 -10.29 -9.94
CA HIS A 298 -2.31 -10.28 -11.36
C HIS A 298 -3.75 -9.83 -11.61
N ILE A 299 -4.19 -8.76 -10.90
CA ILE A 299 -5.58 -8.28 -10.92
C ILE A 299 -5.81 -7.17 -11.95
N GLU A 300 -4.89 -6.95 -12.88
CA GLU A 300 -5.02 -5.93 -13.92
C GLU A 300 -6.27 -6.12 -14.79
N GLU A 301 -6.74 -7.36 -14.92
CA GLU A 301 -7.95 -7.74 -15.66
C GLU A 301 -9.21 -7.78 -14.78
N LEU A 302 -9.11 -7.46 -13.50
CA LEU A 302 -10.24 -7.47 -12.58
C LEU A 302 -11.17 -6.28 -12.88
N THR A 303 -12.31 -6.55 -13.48
CA THR A 303 -13.30 -5.54 -13.88
C THR A 303 -14.60 -5.63 -13.09
N HIS A 304 -15.07 -6.85 -12.84
CA HIS A 304 -16.27 -7.16 -12.08
C HIS A 304 -15.93 -8.11 -10.92
N PRO A 305 -15.46 -7.56 -9.79
CA PRO A 305 -15.02 -8.38 -8.66
C PRO A 305 -16.19 -9.12 -8.02
N VAL A 306 -15.98 -10.40 -7.76
CA VAL A 306 -16.92 -11.25 -7.01
C VAL A 306 -16.17 -12.09 -5.99
N ALA A 307 -16.82 -12.39 -4.87
CA ALA A 307 -16.28 -13.28 -3.86
C ALA A 307 -16.44 -14.74 -4.29
N LEU A 308 -15.35 -15.50 -4.27
CA LEU A 308 -15.30 -16.93 -4.53
C LEU A 308 -14.83 -17.64 -3.27
N THR A 309 -15.65 -18.51 -2.71
CA THR A 309 -15.27 -19.34 -1.55
C THR A 309 -15.14 -20.79 -1.99
N ILE A 310 -13.99 -21.40 -1.68
CA ILE A 310 -13.74 -22.82 -1.90
C ILE A 310 -13.78 -23.58 -0.56
N ASN A 311 -13.70 -24.91 -0.62
CA ASN A 311 -13.78 -25.74 0.59
C ASN A 311 -12.65 -25.40 1.58
N GLN A 312 -13.01 -25.04 2.82
CA GLN A 312 -12.06 -24.63 3.86
C GLN A 312 -11.08 -25.75 4.26
N ASP A 313 -11.56 -26.98 4.37
CA ASP A 313 -10.73 -28.11 4.76
C ASP A 313 -9.67 -28.40 3.71
N LEU A 314 -10.00 -28.19 2.42
CA LEU A 314 -9.06 -28.32 1.31
C LEU A 314 -7.93 -27.30 1.43
N VAL A 315 -8.25 -26.03 1.67
CA VAL A 315 -7.25 -24.94 1.83
C VAL A 315 -6.37 -25.19 3.06
N LEU A 316 -6.99 -25.51 4.19
CA LEU A 316 -6.26 -25.77 5.43
C LEU A 316 -5.34 -26.99 5.32
N GLU A 317 -5.77 -28.04 4.64
CA GLU A 317 -4.94 -29.24 4.46
C GLU A 317 -3.75 -28.97 3.54
N ALA A 318 -3.95 -28.21 2.46
CA ALA A 318 -2.86 -27.77 1.59
C ALA A 318 -1.81 -26.92 2.35
N GLN A 319 -2.24 -26.02 3.23
CA GLN A 319 -1.34 -25.21 4.06
C GLN A 319 -0.57 -26.05 5.11
N LYS A 320 -1.16 -27.10 5.66
CA LYS A 320 -0.48 -28.00 6.63
C LYS A 320 0.67 -28.77 5.99
N VAL A 321 0.53 -29.15 4.72
CA VAL A 321 1.61 -29.84 3.98
C VAL A 321 2.84 -28.97 3.87
N ASP A 322 2.63 -27.68 3.63
CA ASP A 322 3.70 -26.70 3.40
C ASP A 322 4.47 -26.31 4.68
N GLN A 323 3.88 -26.54 5.87
CA GLN A 323 4.46 -26.16 7.16
C GLN A 323 5.41 -27.23 7.76
N LYS A 324 5.71 -28.34 7.05
CA LYS A 324 6.62 -29.37 7.57
C LYS A 324 8.07 -28.87 7.59
N PRO A 325 8.76 -28.92 8.76
CA PRO A 325 10.03 -28.21 9.00
C PRO A 325 11.28 -28.85 8.39
N ASP A 326 11.18 -29.91 7.59
CA ASP A 326 12.35 -30.72 7.19
C ASP A 326 13.14 -30.22 5.98
N ASP A 327 12.73 -29.13 5.33
CA ASP A 327 13.45 -28.60 4.17
C ASP A 327 13.81 -27.12 4.33
N LYS A 328 15.08 -26.84 4.68
CA LYS A 328 15.63 -25.49 4.83
C LYS A 328 15.64 -24.68 3.53
N ASN A 329 15.26 -25.26 2.41
CA ASN A 329 15.15 -24.64 1.08
C ASN A 329 13.69 -24.53 0.60
N ASN A 330 12.70 -24.86 1.42
CA ASN A 330 11.32 -24.85 1.00
C ASN A 330 10.79 -23.41 0.96
N HIS A 331 10.75 -22.82 -0.23
CA HIS A 331 9.84 -21.73 -0.54
C HIS A 331 8.41 -22.21 -0.25
N ASN A 332 7.57 -21.36 0.30
CA ASN A 332 6.17 -21.67 0.61
C ASN A 332 5.42 -22.01 -0.70
N THR A 333 5.44 -23.29 -1.08
CA THR A 333 4.93 -23.80 -2.35
C THR A 333 3.46 -23.47 -2.55
N PHE A 334 2.69 -23.41 -1.45
CA PHE A 334 1.28 -23.06 -1.50
C PHE A 334 1.08 -21.59 -1.88
N LEU A 335 1.74 -20.66 -1.17
CA LEU A 335 1.67 -19.24 -1.49
C LEU A 335 2.22 -18.95 -2.89
N ASP A 336 3.36 -19.56 -3.28
CA ASP A 336 3.94 -19.39 -4.61
C ASP A 336 2.99 -19.87 -5.73
N THR A 337 2.17 -20.89 -5.43
CA THR A 337 1.17 -21.39 -6.37
C THR A 337 -0.03 -20.46 -6.45
N ILE A 338 -0.55 -20.00 -5.30
CA ILE A 338 -1.67 -19.03 -5.26
C ILE A 338 -1.27 -17.71 -5.92
N TYR A 339 -0.04 -17.23 -5.73
CA TYR A 339 0.46 -15.99 -6.36
C TYR A 339 0.47 -15.99 -7.89
N ARG A 340 0.31 -17.14 -8.52
CA ARG A 340 0.19 -17.26 -9.98
C ARG A 340 -1.24 -17.16 -10.49
N ILE A 341 -2.22 -17.22 -9.60
CA ILE A 341 -3.64 -17.17 -9.93
C ILE A 341 -4.11 -15.71 -9.82
N PRO A 342 -4.66 -15.12 -10.90
CA PRO A 342 -5.22 -13.76 -10.84
C PRO A 342 -6.39 -13.68 -9.86
N CYS A 343 -6.11 -13.19 -8.65
CA CYS A 343 -7.09 -13.04 -7.58
C CYS A 343 -6.58 -12.09 -6.48
N ILE A 344 -7.47 -11.70 -5.58
CA ILE A 344 -7.09 -11.17 -4.27
C ILE A 344 -7.36 -12.30 -3.27
N HIS A 345 -6.33 -12.78 -2.59
CA HIS A 345 -6.49 -13.68 -1.47
C HIS A 345 -6.30 -12.94 -0.14
N PHE A 346 -6.74 -13.54 0.95
CA PHE A 346 -6.70 -12.95 2.28
C PHE A 346 -5.95 -13.85 3.25
N SER A 347 -5.27 -13.23 4.21
CA SER A 347 -4.64 -13.91 5.34
C SER A 347 -5.04 -13.25 6.66
N GLY A 348 -5.03 -14.00 7.76
CA GLY A 348 -5.33 -13.45 9.08
C GLY A 348 -5.36 -14.51 10.18
N ASN A 349 -5.24 -14.07 11.44
CA ASN A 349 -5.28 -14.95 12.63
C ASN A 349 -4.36 -16.17 12.57
N GLY A 350 -3.16 -16.01 11.96
CA GLY A 350 -2.19 -17.11 11.81
C GLY A 350 -2.48 -18.07 10.65
N ILE A 351 -3.53 -17.83 9.88
CA ILE A 351 -3.86 -18.55 8.65
C ILE A 351 -3.23 -17.81 7.48
N ALA A 352 -2.33 -18.46 6.73
CA ALA A 352 -1.60 -17.83 5.63
C ALA A 352 -2.51 -17.47 4.44
N VAL A 353 -3.53 -18.30 4.17
CA VAL A 353 -4.56 -18.03 3.14
C VAL A 353 -5.91 -18.45 3.68
N LEU A 354 -6.88 -17.55 3.60
CA LEU A 354 -8.29 -17.86 3.88
C LEU A 354 -8.93 -18.52 2.64
N ASN A 355 -10.07 -19.17 2.83
CA ASN A 355 -10.74 -19.91 1.76
C ASN A 355 -11.63 -19.04 0.84
N THR A 356 -11.64 -17.73 1.05
CA THR A 356 -12.36 -16.76 0.21
C THR A 356 -11.37 -15.93 -0.61
N PHE A 357 -11.67 -15.79 -1.89
CA PHE A 357 -10.86 -15.07 -2.89
C PHE A 357 -11.75 -14.10 -3.64
N ILE A 358 -11.19 -12.98 -4.10
CA ILE A 358 -11.87 -12.12 -5.07
C ILE A 358 -11.31 -12.41 -6.44
N VAL A 359 -12.20 -12.70 -7.37
CA VAL A 359 -11.91 -13.01 -8.77
C VAL A 359 -12.80 -12.16 -9.69
N ASP A 360 -12.49 -12.09 -10.98
CA ASP A 360 -13.39 -11.50 -11.96
C ASP A 360 -14.56 -12.43 -12.25
N GLU A 361 -15.77 -11.88 -12.32
CA GLU A 361 -17.02 -12.64 -12.57
C GLU A 361 -16.92 -13.53 -13.82
N SER A 362 -16.30 -13.03 -14.87
CA SER A 362 -16.13 -13.75 -16.14
C SER A 362 -15.23 -14.98 -16.04
N SER A 363 -14.41 -15.08 -14.99
CA SER A 363 -13.42 -16.14 -14.79
C SER A 363 -13.72 -17.10 -13.62
N ILE A 364 -14.90 -16.99 -12.97
CA ILE A 364 -15.23 -17.77 -11.77
C ILE A 364 -14.96 -19.26 -11.92
N ALA A 365 -15.50 -19.89 -12.97
CA ALA A 365 -15.36 -21.33 -13.16
C ALA A 365 -13.88 -21.75 -13.35
N GLN A 366 -13.13 -20.98 -14.13
CA GLN A 366 -11.70 -21.22 -14.34
C GLN A 366 -10.91 -21.05 -13.05
N ARG A 367 -11.15 -19.97 -12.29
CA ARG A 367 -10.42 -19.69 -11.03
C ARG A 367 -10.76 -20.70 -9.94
N THR A 368 -12.03 -21.16 -9.90
CA THR A 368 -12.44 -22.22 -8.99
C THR A 368 -11.63 -23.49 -9.26
N ASP A 369 -11.56 -23.92 -10.51
CA ASP A 369 -10.79 -25.11 -10.86
C ASP A 369 -9.28 -24.93 -10.58
N GLU A 370 -8.69 -23.80 -10.97
CA GLU A 370 -7.27 -23.51 -10.71
C GLU A 370 -6.92 -23.55 -9.23
N LEU A 371 -7.76 -22.96 -8.32
CA LEU A 371 -7.56 -22.95 -6.89
C LEU A 371 -7.70 -24.34 -6.28
N ILE A 372 -8.72 -25.11 -6.70
CA ILE A 372 -8.93 -26.48 -6.25
C ILE A 372 -7.76 -27.35 -6.68
N GLN A 373 -7.37 -27.31 -7.95
CA GLN A 373 -6.25 -28.09 -8.49
C GLN A 373 -4.91 -27.71 -7.82
N ALA A 374 -4.72 -26.46 -7.47
CA ALA A 374 -3.55 -26.00 -6.72
C ALA A 374 -3.48 -26.70 -5.35
N CYS A 375 -4.58 -26.67 -4.59
CA CYS A 375 -4.66 -27.33 -3.29
C CYS A 375 -4.45 -28.85 -3.40
N VAL A 376 -5.14 -29.50 -4.34
CA VAL A 376 -5.04 -30.97 -4.57
C VAL A 376 -3.61 -31.36 -4.89
N ARG A 377 -2.95 -30.66 -5.83
CA ARG A 377 -1.55 -30.93 -6.21
C ARG A 377 -0.62 -30.88 -4.99
N ILE A 378 -0.76 -29.84 -4.16
CA ILE A 378 0.08 -29.69 -2.96
C ILE A 378 -0.16 -30.83 -1.96
N ILE A 379 -1.40 -31.16 -1.69
CA ILE A 379 -1.76 -32.26 -0.76
C ILE A 379 -1.18 -33.59 -1.29
N CYS A 380 -1.26 -33.83 -2.59
CA CYS A 380 -0.74 -35.06 -3.21
C CYS A 380 0.79 -35.15 -3.24
N THR A 381 1.52 -34.07 -2.94
CA THR A 381 2.98 -34.15 -2.73
C THR A 381 3.35 -34.87 -1.43
N ALA A 382 2.49 -34.80 -0.40
CA ALA A 382 2.75 -35.36 0.93
C ALA A 382 1.95 -36.64 1.24
N HIS A 383 0.91 -36.93 0.47
CA HIS A 383 -0.01 -38.04 0.70
C HIS A 383 -0.30 -38.82 -0.58
N THR A 384 -0.58 -40.10 -0.45
CA THR A 384 -1.16 -40.87 -1.56
C THR A 384 -2.61 -40.45 -1.72
N CYS A 385 -2.95 -39.86 -2.84
CA CYS A 385 -4.28 -39.27 -3.11
C CYS A 385 -4.91 -39.79 -4.38
N THR A 386 -6.25 -39.79 -4.40
CA THR A 386 -7.07 -39.84 -5.62
C THR A 386 -8.03 -38.67 -5.59
N TYR A 387 -8.26 -38.05 -6.75
CA TYR A 387 -9.22 -36.97 -6.92
C TYR A 387 -10.17 -37.31 -8.07
N GLU A 388 -11.41 -37.67 -7.76
CA GLU A 388 -12.40 -38.10 -8.74
C GLU A 388 -13.78 -37.54 -8.31
N ASP A 389 -14.55 -37.10 -9.28
CA ASP A 389 -15.92 -36.61 -9.09
C ASP A 389 -16.09 -35.55 -7.97
N GLY A 390 -15.11 -34.66 -7.83
CA GLY A 390 -15.14 -33.64 -6.78
C GLY A 390 -14.85 -34.16 -5.38
N VAL A 391 -14.29 -35.36 -5.23
CA VAL A 391 -13.88 -35.95 -3.97
C VAL A 391 -12.38 -36.18 -3.96
N LEU A 392 -11.70 -35.55 -3.03
CA LEU A 392 -10.29 -35.84 -2.75
C LEU A 392 -10.22 -36.89 -1.64
N THR A 393 -9.70 -38.07 -1.98
CA THR A 393 -9.40 -39.14 -1.01
C THR A 393 -7.91 -39.19 -0.77
N MET A 394 -7.48 -39.12 0.49
CA MET A 394 -6.08 -39.17 0.87
C MET A 394 -5.84 -40.22 1.94
N ARG A 395 -4.73 -40.93 1.85
CA ARG A 395 -4.26 -41.88 2.87
C ARG A 395 -3.17 -41.24 3.71
N LYS A 396 -3.41 -41.18 5.01
CA LYS A 396 -2.47 -40.70 6.03
C LYS A 396 -2.04 -41.83 6.92
N GLN A 397 -0.75 -41.91 7.15
CA GLN A 397 -0.22 -42.85 8.16
C GLN A 397 -0.29 -42.18 9.53
N ARG A 398 -0.93 -42.85 10.48
CA ARG A 398 -1.02 -42.41 11.87
C ARG A 398 -0.33 -43.40 12.78
N PHE A 399 0.54 -42.92 13.66
CA PHE A 399 1.20 -43.74 14.66
C PHE A 399 0.16 -44.38 15.58
N ASN A 400 0.24 -45.76 15.74
CA ASN A 400 -0.64 -46.50 16.60
C ASN A 400 0.11 -46.92 17.89
N PRO A 401 -0.23 -46.29 19.04
CA PRO A 401 0.41 -46.64 20.33
C PRO A 401 0.19 -48.08 20.74
N ALA A 402 -0.91 -48.73 20.35
CA ALA A 402 -1.19 -50.11 20.67
C ALA A 402 -0.24 -51.04 19.92
N LYS A 403 -0.06 -50.85 18.60
CA LYS A 403 0.92 -51.60 17.81
C LYS A 403 2.35 -51.41 18.36
N ALA A 404 2.74 -50.18 18.74
CA ALA A 404 4.04 -49.94 19.36
C ALA A 404 4.21 -50.70 20.66
N LYS A 405 3.16 -50.78 21.49
CA LYS A 405 3.17 -51.56 22.74
C LYS A 405 3.31 -53.07 22.51
N ASP A 406 2.73 -53.60 21.43
CA ASP A 406 2.86 -55.01 21.05
C ASP A 406 4.32 -55.39 20.74
N PHE A 407 5.13 -54.44 20.29
CA PHE A 407 6.58 -54.57 20.12
C PHE A 407 7.37 -54.19 21.38
N GLY A 408 6.73 -54.02 22.54
CA GLY A 408 7.38 -53.66 23.80
C GLY A 408 7.86 -52.19 23.86
N ILE A 409 7.36 -51.31 22.98
CA ILE A 409 7.76 -49.90 22.88
C ILE A 409 6.76 -49.05 23.64
N PHE A 410 7.21 -48.39 24.68
CA PHE A 410 6.45 -47.47 25.54
C PHE A 410 6.90 -46.04 25.34
N PRO A 411 6.07 -45.02 25.76
CA PRO A 411 6.45 -43.62 25.65
C PRO A 411 7.86 -43.33 26.17
N GLY A 412 8.73 -42.80 25.30
CA GLY A 412 10.14 -42.57 25.57
C GLY A 412 10.94 -42.28 24.27
N PRO A 413 12.29 -42.28 24.33
CA PRO A 413 13.11 -41.95 23.18
C PRO A 413 12.88 -42.83 21.92
N ALA A 414 12.71 -44.16 22.15
CA ALA A 414 12.43 -45.12 21.06
C ALA A 414 11.06 -44.85 20.41
N TYR A 415 10.04 -44.56 21.21
CA TYR A 415 8.71 -44.20 20.78
C TYR A 415 8.75 -42.91 19.96
N GLY A 416 9.50 -41.89 20.43
CA GLY A 416 9.67 -40.62 19.72
C GLY A 416 10.37 -40.77 18.35
N LYS A 417 11.36 -41.64 18.24
CA LYS A 417 12.04 -41.96 16.98
C LYS A 417 11.09 -42.56 15.95
N LEU A 418 10.29 -43.56 16.34
CA LEU A 418 9.30 -44.15 15.45
C LEU A 418 8.24 -43.16 15.00
N MET A 419 7.76 -42.30 15.93
CA MET A 419 6.84 -41.22 15.58
C MET A 419 7.43 -40.22 14.57
N SER A 420 8.77 -40.03 14.63
CA SER A 420 9.50 -39.14 13.69
C SER A 420 9.93 -39.84 12.41
N GLY A 421 9.46 -41.06 12.13
CA GLY A 421 9.78 -41.81 10.92
C GLY A 421 11.13 -42.52 10.93
N GLN A 422 11.78 -42.67 12.10
CA GLN A 422 13.07 -43.34 12.22
C GLN A 422 12.90 -44.80 12.71
N SER A 423 13.58 -45.74 12.07
CA SER A 423 13.64 -47.12 12.52
C SER A 423 14.44 -47.26 13.85
N ILE A 424 14.10 -48.23 14.64
CA ILE A 424 14.80 -48.57 15.90
C ILE A 424 15.08 -50.06 15.97
N ILE A 425 16.06 -50.42 16.79
CA ILE A 425 16.30 -51.84 17.16
C ILE A 425 15.77 -52.04 18.56
N GLN A 426 14.81 -52.96 18.71
CA GLN A 426 14.22 -53.37 19.99
C GLN A 426 14.32 -54.89 20.15
N ASP A 427 14.93 -55.35 21.22
CA ASP A 427 15.14 -56.78 21.52
C ASP A 427 15.76 -57.59 20.36
N GLY A 428 16.67 -56.97 19.59
CA GLY A 428 17.34 -57.57 18.45
C GLY A 428 16.52 -57.58 17.14
N CYS A 429 15.33 -57.04 17.17
CA CYS A 429 14.47 -56.86 15.97
C CYS A 429 14.54 -55.41 15.46
N ASP A 430 14.63 -55.29 14.15
CA ASP A 430 14.53 -53.96 13.49
C ASP A 430 13.05 -53.58 13.31
N ILE A 431 12.64 -52.52 14.00
CA ILE A 431 11.27 -52.04 13.97
C ILE A 431 11.22 -50.78 13.08
N HIS A 432 10.53 -50.90 11.95
CA HIS A 432 10.30 -49.82 11.00
C HIS A 432 9.03 -49.04 11.39
N PRO A 433 8.96 -47.74 11.10
CA PRO A 433 7.80 -46.91 11.38
C PRO A 433 6.48 -47.46 10.86
N ASP A 434 6.46 -48.05 9.65
CA ASP A 434 5.29 -48.65 9.02
C ASP A 434 4.67 -49.81 9.80
N MET A 435 5.45 -50.49 10.59
CA MET A 435 4.97 -51.59 11.45
C MET A 435 4.08 -51.10 12.60
N VAL A 436 4.22 -49.86 13.00
CA VAL A 436 3.49 -49.22 14.11
C VAL A 436 2.56 -48.10 13.66
N MET A 437 2.32 -47.99 12.37
CA MET A 437 1.37 -47.05 11.78
C MET A 437 0.05 -47.74 11.38
N ASP A 438 -1.03 -46.97 11.39
CA ASP A 438 -2.28 -47.34 10.74
C ASP A 438 -2.46 -46.44 9.52
N ASP A 439 -2.97 -47.02 8.44
CA ASP A 439 -3.42 -46.27 7.31
C ASP A 439 -4.85 -45.80 7.57
N GLU A 440 -5.03 -44.49 7.70
CA GLU A 440 -6.34 -43.85 7.81
C GLU A 440 -6.69 -43.18 6.46
N GLU A 441 -7.91 -43.42 5.97
CA GLU A 441 -8.41 -42.81 4.78
C GLU A 441 -9.26 -41.59 5.15
N TYR A 442 -8.94 -40.44 4.54
CA TYR A 442 -9.68 -39.19 4.71
C TYR A 442 -10.23 -38.72 3.39
N THR A 443 -11.45 -38.24 3.39
CA THR A 443 -12.10 -37.67 2.21
C THR A 443 -12.47 -36.21 2.45
N ILE A 444 -12.21 -35.37 1.42
CA ILE A 444 -12.69 -33.99 1.36
C ILE A 444 -13.57 -33.88 0.14
N VAL A 445 -14.84 -33.57 0.37
CA VAL A 445 -15.79 -33.29 -0.73
C VAL A 445 -15.53 -31.87 -1.19
N VAL A 446 -14.99 -31.73 -2.40
CA VAL A 446 -14.70 -30.46 -3.03
C VAL A 446 -15.90 -30.15 -3.93
N SER A 447 -16.99 -29.67 -3.34
CA SER A 447 -18.16 -29.27 -4.12
C SER A 447 -17.87 -27.98 -4.89
N SER A 448 -18.27 -27.93 -6.16
CA SER A 448 -18.22 -26.74 -6.99
C SER A 448 -19.33 -25.71 -6.69
N ASP A 449 -19.97 -25.82 -5.54
CA ASP A 449 -20.97 -24.84 -5.12
C ASP A 449 -20.26 -23.56 -4.67
N ALA A 450 -19.85 -22.77 -5.66
CA ALA A 450 -19.50 -21.38 -5.45
C ALA A 450 -20.75 -20.67 -4.91
N HIS A 451 -20.80 -20.44 -3.60
CA HIS A 451 -21.81 -19.58 -3.03
C HIS A 451 -21.57 -18.16 -3.57
N MET A 452 -22.37 -17.78 -4.58
CA MET A 452 -22.42 -16.42 -5.06
C MET A 452 -23.27 -15.62 -4.06
N GLU A 453 -22.67 -14.88 -3.16
CA GLU A 453 -23.34 -13.75 -2.53
C GLU A 453 -23.40 -12.61 -3.57
N LYS A 454 -24.56 -12.50 -4.21
CA LYS A 454 -24.85 -11.36 -5.08
C LYS A 454 -25.01 -10.13 -4.21
N SER A 455 -24.15 -9.14 -4.43
CA SER A 455 -24.33 -7.80 -3.88
C SER A 455 -25.74 -7.29 -4.22
N HIS A 456 -26.51 -6.94 -3.22
CA HIS A 456 -27.75 -6.18 -3.39
C HIS A 456 -27.38 -4.80 -3.97
N ASN A 457 -27.91 -4.56 -5.19
CA ASN A 457 -28.07 -3.26 -5.86
C ASN A 457 -27.50 -2.03 -5.12
N MET A 458 -26.26 -1.65 -5.41
CA MET A 458 -25.87 -0.25 -5.35
C MET A 458 -25.78 0.28 -6.79
N ARG A 459 -26.68 1.21 -7.11
CA ARG A 459 -26.62 2.01 -8.33
C ARG A 459 -25.38 2.92 -8.22
N LEU A 460 -24.53 2.87 -9.26
CA LEU A 460 -23.44 3.80 -9.53
C LEU A 460 -23.95 5.24 -9.58
#